data_7d4c29ae233533455585feaffedd35b0
#
_entry.id   7d4c29ae233533455585feaffedd35b0
#
_cell.length_a   1.000
_cell.length_b   1.000
_cell.length_c   1.000
_cell.angle_alpha   90.00
_cell.angle_beta   90.00
_cell.angle_gamma   90.00
#
_symmetry.space_group_name_H-M   'P 1'
#
loop_
_entity.id
_entity.type
_entity.pdbx_description
1 polymer ?
#
loop_
_entity_poly.entity_id
_entity_poly.type
_entity_poly.pdbx_seq_one_letter_code
_entity_poly.pdbx_strand_id
1 'polypeptide(L)'
;MKNLIPYVAAVSVAFPAASQENSQAERLFDLLEQPAFIEILVQEGQAMAFDIAAENFSTVYLDAWDAKVDALMDPDTIEASMFAQFEAALDGVDVDSYVTYFESGYGAETIAAEIAARSIMSDPILSSQAIEKAHMQMPMGRFEQIDTFLNVSGYIEQSVAFALTDQYNFSRGLLDGGVIQGMTESDLAAMVWDQEEFITDATNEWFQGYLYLVFENLSDDAIDELISFTASEQGRTLNQILLAAQGDLFSMINYELGREAAKFMIQTDL
;
A
#
# COMPACT_ATOMS: atom_id res chain seq x y z
N MET A 1 -54.66 18.41 -55.04
CA MET A 1 -54.19 18.68 -53.65
C MET A 1 -52.87 17.96 -53.49
N LYS A 2 -51.72 18.69 -53.51
CA LYS A 2 -50.36 18.12 -53.41
C LYS A 2 -49.94 18.17 -51.95
N ASN A 3 -49.67 17.01 -51.35
CA ASN A 3 -49.13 16.91 -50.01
C ASN A 3 -47.62 17.22 -50.04
N LEU A 4 -47.25 18.31 -49.38
CA LEU A 4 -45.87 18.65 -49.08
C LEU A 4 -45.45 17.94 -47.77
N ILE A 5 -44.44 17.07 -47.86
CA ILE A 5 -43.78 16.43 -46.72
C ILE A 5 -42.58 17.38 -46.36
N PRO A 6 -42.48 17.85 -45.12
CA PRO A 6 -41.31 18.60 -44.70
C PRO A 6 -40.14 17.65 -44.44
N TYR A 7 -39.02 17.93 -45.10
CA TYR A 7 -37.69 17.32 -44.82
C TYR A 7 -37.17 17.87 -43.49
N VAL A 8 -37.10 17.02 -42.49
CA VAL A 8 -36.33 17.33 -41.27
C VAL A 8 -34.90 16.93 -41.52
N ALA A 9 -34.04 17.90 -41.68
CA ALA A 9 -32.58 17.71 -41.71
C ALA A 9 -32.10 17.38 -40.28
N ALA A 10 -31.73 16.15 -40.05
CA ALA A 10 -31.03 15.75 -38.82
C ALA A 10 -29.59 16.36 -38.86
N VAL A 11 -29.36 17.38 -38.07
CA VAL A 11 -28.01 17.89 -37.82
C VAL A 11 -27.37 16.91 -36.83
N SER A 12 -26.51 16.04 -37.34
CA SER A 12 -25.61 15.22 -36.50
C SER A 12 -24.54 16.14 -35.96
N VAL A 13 -24.66 16.52 -34.69
CA VAL A 13 -23.59 17.15 -33.94
C VAL A 13 -22.63 16.01 -33.59
N ALA A 14 -21.53 15.91 -34.35
CA ALA A 14 -20.39 15.10 -33.98
C ALA A 14 -19.73 15.77 -32.75
N PHE A 15 -19.92 15.20 -31.58
CA PHE A 15 -19.07 15.50 -30.45
C PHE A 15 -17.68 14.96 -30.81
N PRO A 16 -16.59 15.78 -30.75
CA PRO A 16 -15.26 15.23 -30.80
C PRO A 16 -15.16 14.27 -29.60
N ALA A 17 -14.78 13.02 -29.84
CA ALA A 17 -14.25 12.16 -28.79
C ALA A 17 -12.97 12.87 -28.35
N ALA A 18 -13.05 13.66 -27.28
CA ALA A 18 -11.88 14.06 -26.55
C ALA A 18 -11.26 12.74 -26.07
N SER A 19 -10.11 12.37 -26.62
CA SER A 19 -9.20 11.49 -25.93
C SER A 19 -8.97 12.17 -24.59
N GLN A 20 -9.45 11.60 -23.52
CA GLN A 20 -9.18 12.06 -22.18
C GLN A 20 -7.67 11.86 -22.02
N GLU A 21 -6.90 12.91 -22.19
CA GLU A 21 -5.49 12.92 -21.78
C GLU A 21 -5.55 12.68 -20.27
N ASN A 22 -4.87 11.65 -19.79
CA ASN A 22 -4.76 11.37 -18.37
C ASN A 22 -4.29 12.62 -17.64
N SER A 23 -4.87 12.92 -16.49
CA SER A 23 -4.42 14.05 -15.68
C SER A 23 -2.94 13.84 -15.30
N GLN A 24 -2.19 14.90 -15.02
CA GLN A 24 -0.80 14.75 -14.55
C GLN A 24 -0.73 13.97 -13.24
N ALA A 25 -1.77 14.04 -12.40
CA ALA A 25 -1.89 13.23 -11.19
C ALA A 25 -2.03 11.74 -11.54
N GLU A 26 -2.90 11.38 -12.49
CA GLU A 26 -3.09 10.01 -12.96
C GLU A 26 -1.80 9.47 -13.59
N ARG A 27 -1.14 10.29 -14.42
CA ARG A 27 0.15 9.93 -15.01
C ARG A 27 1.22 9.68 -13.94
N LEU A 28 1.31 10.53 -12.90
CA LEU A 28 2.25 10.34 -11.81
C LEU A 28 1.93 9.08 -11.01
N PHE A 29 0.65 8.83 -10.72
CA PHE A 29 0.18 7.62 -10.03
C PHE A 29 0.61 6.35 -10.77
N ASP A 30 0.46 6.34 -12.10
CA ASP A 30 0.90 5.24 -12.97
C ASP A 30 2.42 5.10 -12.99
N LEU A 31 3.17 6.21 -13.11
CA LEU A 31 4.64 6.19 -13.09
C LEU A 31 5.24 5.70 -11.77
N LEU A 32 4.52 5.88 -10.67
CA LEU A 32 4.86 5.34 -9.35
C LEU A 32 4.39 3.90 -9.16
N GLU A 33 3.88 3.24 -10.22
CA GLU A 33 3.40 1.85 -10.21
C GLU A 33 2.40 1.58 -9.07
N GLN A 34 1.57 2.60 -8.71
CA GLN A 34 0.63 2.46 -7.61
C GLN A 34 -0.43 1.36 -7.85
N PRO A 35 -0.95 1.14 -9.06
CA PRO A 35 -1.83 0.00 -9.32
C PRO A 35 -1.19 -1.35 -8.98
N ALA A 36 0.06 -1.58 -9.39
CA ALA A 36 0.79 -2.81 -9.07
C ALA A 36 1.08 -2.95 -7.57
N PHE A 37 1.38 -1.85 -6.89
CA PHE A 37 1.56 -1.83 -5.44
C PHE A 37 0.26 -2.19 -4.70
N ILE A 38 -0.89 -1.66 -5.14
CA ILE A 38 -2.21 -1.96 -4.58
C ILE A 38 -2.55 -3.44 -4.75
N GLU A 39 -2.27 -4.05 -5.91
CA GLU A 39 -2.46 -5.49 -6.10
C GLU A 39 -1.67 -6.32 -5.08
N ILE A 40 -0.43 -5.94 -4.78
CA ILE A 40 0.39 -6.60 -3.76
C ILE A 40 -0.26 -6.45 -2.37
N LEU A 41 -0.68 -5.23 -1.99
CA LEU A 41 -1.34 -4.99 -0.70
C LEU A 41 -2.64 -5.79 -0.54
N VAL A 42 -3.44 -5.90 -1.60
CA VAL A 42 -4.66 -6.71 -1.60
C VAL A 42 -4.33 -8.19 -1.38
N GLN A 43 -3.33 -8.73 -2.08
CA GLN A 43 -2.91 -10.12 -1.91
C GLN A 43 -2.40 -10.41 -0.50
N GLU A 44 -1.62 -9.50 0.09
CA GLU A 44 -1.14 -9.62 1.48
C GLU A 44 -2.29 -9.56 2.49
N GLY A 45 -3.23 -8.65 2.30
CA GLY A 45 -4.41 -8.55 3.13
C GLY A 45 -5.30 -9.79 3.06
N GLN A 46 -5.50 -10.36 1.87
CA GLN A 46 -6.22 -11.62 1.68
C GLN A 46 -5.50 -12.80 2.33
N ALA A 47 -4.17 -12.87 2.23
CA ALA A 47 -3.37 -13.91 2.89
C ALA A 47 -3.49 -13.82 4.43
N MET A 48 -3.38 -12.62 4.99
CA MET A 48 -3.61 -12.39 6.42
C MET A 48 -5.02 -12.80 6.85
N ALA A 49 -6.03 -12.45 6.07
CA ALA A 49 -7.42 -12.83 6.35
C ALA A 49 -7.63 -14.35 6.29
N PHE A 50 -6.96 -15.04 5.38
CA PHE A 50 -6.96 -16.50 5.31
C PHE A 50 -6.37 -17.14 6.58
N ASP A 51 -5.23 -16.62 7.06
CA ASP A 51 -4.60 -17.12 8.30
C ASP A 51 -5.50 -16.91 9.52
N ILE A 52 -6.16 -15.74 9.63
CA ILE A 52 -7.15 -15.48 10.68
C ILE A 52 -8.26 -16.53 10.65
N ALA A 53 -8.78 -16.83 9.47
CA ALA A 53 -9.86 -17.82 9.32
C ALA A 53 -9.39 -19.24 9.64
N ALA A 54 -8.22 -19.63 9.17
CA ALA A 54 -7.65 -20.96 9.39
C ALA A 54 -7.45 -21.27 10.88
N GLU A 55 -7.09 -20.26 11.66
CA GLU A 55 -6.85 -20.40 13.09
C GLU A 55 -8.11 -20.32 13.96
N ASN A 56 -9.14 -19.58 13.50
CA ASN A 56 -10.22 -19.15 14.39
C ASN A 56 -11.63 -19.57 13.94
N PHE A 57 -11.82 -20.05 12.69
CA PHE A 57 -13.16 -20.29 12.18
C PHE A 57 -13.45 -21.77 11.94
N SER A 58 -14.71 -22.15 12.11
CA SER A 58 -15.20 -23.43 11.59
C SER A 58 -15.22 -23.39 10.06
N THR A 59 -14.85 -24.51 9.43
CA THR A 59 -14.79 -24.63 7.96
C THR A 59 -16.09 -24.29 7.24
N VAL A 60 -17.24 -24.38 7.92
CA VAL A 60 -18.56 -24.02 7.38
C VAL A 60 -18.70 -22.52 7.07
N TYR A 61 -17.85 -21.67 7.65
CA TYR A 61 -17.92 -20.22 7.50
C TYR A 61 -16.90 -19.66 6.48
N LEU A 62 -15.97 -20.46 5.97
CA LEU A 62 -14.86 -19.98 5.12
C LEU A 62 -15.37 -19.27 3.87
N ASP A 63 -16.31 -19.86 3.12
CA ASP A 63 -16.86 -19.22 1.91
C ASP A 63 -17.53 -17.86 2.19
N ALA A 64 -18.20 -17.75 3.35
CA ALA A 64 -18.84 -16.51 3.76
C ALA A 64 -17.84 -15.44 4.23
N TRP A 65 -16.75 -15.88 4.86
CA TRP A 65 -15.64 -15.03 5.23
C TRP A 65 -14.90 -14.51 3.98
N ASP A 66 -14.53 -15.40 3.06
CA ASP A 66 -13.83 -15.05 1.82
C ASP A 66 -14.62 -13.99 1.04
N ALA A 67 -15.95 -14.15 0.93
CA ALA A 67 -16.81 -13.15 0.29
C ALA A 67 -16.80 -11.77 1.00
N LYS A 68 -16.57 -11.74 2.32
CA LYS A 68 -16.39 -10.49 3.08
C LYS A 68 -15.03 -9.86 2.84
N VAL A 69 -13.98 -10.67 2.82
CA VAL A 69 -12.63 -10.23 2.52
C VAL A 69 -12.55 -9.67 1.11
N ASP A 70 -13.10 -10.37 0.12
CA ASP A 70 -13.14 -9.91 -1.28
C ASP A 70 -13.85 -8.55 -1.42
N ALA A 71 -14.92 -8.33 -0.66
CA ALA A 71 -15.65 -7.06 -0.69
C ALA A 71 -14.90 -5.91 0.03
N LEU A 72 -14.11 -6.21 1.07
CA LEU A 72 -13.31 -5.21 1.78
C LEU A 72 -12.00 -4.90 1.06
N MET A 73 -11.46 -5.90 0.36
CA MET A 73 -10.19 -5.85 -0.36
C MET A 73 -10.40 -5.79 -1.88
N ASP A 74 -11.52 -5.19 -2.33
CA ASP A 74 -11.77 -5.01 -3.76
C ASP A 74 -10.75 -4.04 -4.36
N PRO A 75 -9.88 -4.50 -5.30
CA PRO A 75 -8.76 -3.70 -5.79
C PRO A 75 -9.20 -2.44 -6.52
N ASP A 76 -10.31 -2.49 -7.28
CA ASP A 76 -10.82 -1.34 -8.02
C ASP A 76 -11.30 -0.25 -7.05
N THR A 77 -11.95 -0.64 -5.96
CA THR A 77 -12.42 0.28 -4.90
C THR A 77 -11.24 0.90 -4.13
N ILE A 78 -10.22 0.10 -3.80
CA ILE A 78 -9.01 0.55 -3.13
C ILE A 78 -8.25 1.53 -4.01
N GLU A 79 -8.03 1.19 -5.29
CA GLU A 79 -7.33 2.05 -6.24
C GLU A 79 -8.05 3.39 -6.43
N ALA A 80 -9.37 3.36 -6.65
CA ALA A 80 -10.15 4.58 -6.80
C ALA A 80 -10.09 5.48 -5.54
N SER A 81 -10.11 4.88 -4.34
CA SER A 81 -10.02 5.62 -3.08
C SER A 81 -8.63 6.21 -2.86
N MET A 82 -7.57 5.42 -3.11
CA MET A 82 -6.19 5.87 -2.97
C MET A 82 -5.86 6.96 -3.99
N PHE A 83 -6.30 6.79 -5.25
CA PHE A 83 -6.10 7.81 -6.28
C PHE A 83 -6.80 9.13 -5.92
N ALA A 84 -8.04 9.09 -5.43
CA ALA A 84 -8.77 10.29 -5.04
C ALA A 84 -8.05 11.06 -3.90
N GLN A 85 -7.49 10.35 -2.91
CA GLN A 85 -6.73 10.97 -1.83
C GLN A 85 -5.36 11.49 -2.32
N PHE A 86 -4.70 10.73 -3.17
CA PHE A 86 -3.44 11.12 -3.81
C PHE A 86 -3.62 12.41 -4.63
N GLU A 87 -4.64 12.47 -5.49
CA GLU A 87 -4.96 13.65 -6.30
C GLU A 87 -5.26 14.87 -5.41
N ALA A 88 -6.05 14.68 -4.36
CA ALA A 88 -6.35 15.75 -3.40
C ALA A 88 -5.10 16.27 -2.66
N ALA A 89 -4.15 15.38 -2.33
CA ALA A 89 -2.91 15.75 -1.65
C ALA A 89 -1.91 16.47 -2.57
N LEU A 90 -2.09 16.42 -3.89
CA LEU A 90 -1.28 17.13 -4.88
C LEU A 90 -1.68 18.61 -5.06
N ASP A 91 -2.68 19.11 -4.35
CA ASP A 91 -3.09 20.52 -4.47
C ASP A 91 -1.94 21.48 -4.11
N GLY A 92 -1.60 22.36 -5.04
CA GLY A 92 -0.48 23.30 -4.90
C GLY A 92 0.92 22.73 -5.11
N VAL A 93 1.02 21.45 -5.50
CA VAL A 93 2.30 20.74 -5.75
C VAL A 93 2.68 20.85 -7.24
N ASP A 94 3.97 21.01 -7.53
CA ASP A 94 4.50 20.97 -8.91
C ASP A 94 4.58 19.50 -9.39
N VAL A 95 3.46 18.97 -9.88
CA VAL A 95 3.34 17.59 -10.37
C VAL A 95 4.21 17.33 -11.59
N ASP A 96 4.41 18.33 -12.46
CA ASP A 96 5.20 18.18 -13.70
C ASP A 96 6.66 17.84 -13.40
N SER A 97 7.21 18.34 -12.31
CA SER A 97 8.58 18.01 -11.88
C SER A 97 8.73 16.55 -11.48
N TYR A 98 7.73 15.97 -10.77
CA TYR A 98 7.70 14.55 -10.44
C TYR A 98 7.53 13.68 -11.68
N VAL A 99 6.57 14.01 -12.54
CA VAL A 99 6.38 13.27 -13.80
C VAL A 99 7.68 13.24 -14.60
N THR A 100 8.38 14.37 -14.73
CA THR A 100 9.66 14.45 -15.44
C THR A 100 10.72 13.56 -14.78
N TYR A 101 10.76 13.50 -13.45
CA TYR A 101 11.73 12.69 -12.71
C TYR A 101 11.47 11.19 -12.87
N PHE A 102 10.21 10.75 -12.76
CA PHE A 102 9.85 9.33 -12.80
C PHE A 102 9.59 8.77 -14.20
N GLU A 103 9.46 9.62 -15.21
CA GLU A 103 9.23 9.18 -16.60
C GLU A 103 10.44 8.47 -17.22
N SER A 104 11.66 8.75 -16.76
CA SER A 104 12.89 8.20 -17.33
C SER A 104 14.07 8.31 -16.36
N GLY A 105 15.18 7.66 -16.72
CA GLY A 105 16.43 7.71 -15.96
C GLY A 105 16.32 7.01 -14.61
N TYR A 106 17.04 7.53 -13.61
CA TYR A 106 17.17 6.86 -12.31
C TYR A 106 15.84 6.77 -11.54
N GLY A 107 14.94 7.75 -11.70
CA GLY A 107 13.61 7.68 -11.08
C GLY A 107 12.81 6.46 -11.57
N ALA A 108 12.73 6.27 -12.89
CA ALA A 108 12.05 5.10 -13.48
C ALA A 108 12.73 3.78 -13.12
N GLU A 109 14.07 3.74 -13.13
CA GLU A 109 14.84 2.55 -12.77
C GLU A 109 14.59 2.16 -11.30
N THR A 110 14.50 3.14 -10.41
CA THR A 110 14.22 2.92 -8.98
C THR A 110 12.84 2.34 -8.76
N ILE A 111 11.78 2.94 -9.34
CA ILE A 111 10.41 2.42 -9.20
C ILE A 111 10.31 0.98 -9.71
N ALA A 112 10.92 0.68 -10.86
CA ALA A 112 10.94 -0.68 -11.40
C ALA A 112 11.64 -1.68 -10.44
N ALA A 113 12.75 -1.27 -9.83
CA ALA A 113 13.47 -2.10 -8.85
C ALA A 113 12.67 -2.28 -7.55
N GLU A 114 11.99 -1.23 -7.08
CA GLU A 114 11.15 -1.25 -5.86
C GLU A 114 9.95 -2.18 -6.02
N ILE A 115 9.22 -2.10 -7.11
CA ILE A 115 8.06 -2.99 -7.36
C ILE A 115 8.50 -4.44 -7.54
N ALA A 116 9.60 -4.69 -8.26
CA ALA A 116 10.15 -6.04 -8.40
C ALA A 116 10.56 -6.63 -7.03
N ALA A 117 11.25 -5.87 -6.21
CA ALA A 117 11.63 -6.27 -4.86
C ALA A 117 10.39 -6.48 -3.97
N ARG A 118 9.39 -5.59 -4.04
CA ARG A 118 8.17 -5.67 -3.26
C ARG A 118 7.36 -6.93 -3.59
N SER A 119 7.28 -7.29 -4.88
CA SER A 119 6.66 -8.55 -5.32
C SER A 119 7.38 -9.80 -4.80
N ILE A 120 8.71 -9.77 -4.66
CA ILE A 120 9.46 -10.88 -4.04
C ILE A 120 9.18 -10.92 -2.53
N MET A 121 9.16 -9.78 -1.87
CA MET A 121 8.96 -9.67 -0.42
C MET A 121 7.55 -10.02 0.04
N SER A 122 6.54 -10.02 -0.85
CA SER A 122 5.17 -10.46 -0.54
C SER A 122 5.05 -11.99 -0.40
N ASP A 123 5.99 -12.78 -0.93
CA ASP A 123 6.07 -14.23 -0.69
C ASP A 123 6.88 -14.50 0.58
N PRO A 124 6.32 -15.14 1.63
CA PRO A 124 7.02 -15.36 2.89
C PRO A 124 8.31 -16.17 2.77
N ILE A 125 8.39 -17.12 1.81
CA ILE A 125 9.57 -17.95 1.60
C ILE A 125 10.67 -17.11 0.93
N LEU A 126 10.31 -16.38 -0.12
CA LEU A 126 11.24 -15.53 -0.85
C LEU A 126 11.72 -14.36 0.01
N SER A 127 10.84 -13.77 0.80
CA SER A 127 11.16 -12.72 1.78
C SER A 127 12.20 -13.22 2.80
N SER A 128 11.97 -14.38 3.42
CA SER A 128 12.93 -14.98 4.35
C SER A 128 14.29 -15.23 3.69
N GLN A 129 14.32 -15.69 2.44
CA GLN A 129 15.55 -15.91 1.69
C GLN A 129 16.28 -14.59 1.37
N ALA A 130 15.54 -13.53 1.05
CA ALA A 130 16.11 -12.21 0.79
C ALA A 130 16.75 -11.62 2.06
N ILE A 131 16.08 -11.73 3.20
CA ILE A 131 16.61 -11.32 4.51
C ILE A 131 17.88 -12.11 4.86
N GLU A 132 17.87 -13.43 4.70
CA GLU A 132 19.05 -14.27 4.94
C GLU A 132 20.23 -13.88 4.03
N LYS A 133 19.98 -13.63 2.73
CA LYS A 133 21.00 -13.16 1.80
C LYS A 133 21.56 -11.81 2.19
N ALA A 134 20.71 -10.86 2.59
CA ALA A 134 21.13 -9.56 3.07
C ALA A 134 22.10 -9.70 4.26
N HIS A 135 21.76 -10.52 5.25
CA HIS A 135 22.62 -10.76 6.41
C HIS A 135 23.95 -11.43 6.06
N MET A 136 23.97 -12.38 5.12
CA MET A 136 25.15 -13.20 4.86
C MET A 136 26.05 -12.65 3.74
N GLN A 137 25.52 -11.90 2.79
CA GLN A 137 26.20 -11.60 1.53
C GLN A 137 26.30 -10.10 1.20
N MET A 138 25.67 -9.23 2.00
CA MET A 138 25.67 -7.79 1.73
C MET A 138 27.09 -7.20 1.85
N PRO A 139 27.63 -6.57 0.79
CA PRO A 139 28.89 -5.87 0.88
C PRO A 139 28.79 -4.67 1.84
N MET A 140 29.90 -4.35 2.55
CA MET A 140 29.93 -3.24 3.52
C MET A 140 29.48 -1.91 2.92
N GLY A 141 29.90 -1.58 1.70
CA GLY A 141 29.49 -0.32 1.04
C GLY A 141 27.97 -0.29 0.74
N ARG A 142 27.38 -1.44 0.43
CA ARG A 142 25.94 -1.55 0.20
C ARG A 142 25.16 -1.40 1.51
N PHE A 143 25.67 -1.96 2.58
CA PHE A 143 25.10 -1.78 3.91
C PHE A 143 25.11 -0.30 4.33
N GLU A 144 26.20 0.43 4.09
CA GLU A 144 26.30 1.87 4.37
C GLU A 144 25.29 2.69 3.55
N GLN A 145 25.05 2.33 2.29
CA GLN A 145 24.05 2.98 1.44
C GLN A 145 22.63 2.72 1.96
N ILE A 146 22.30 1.49 2.34
CA ILE A 146 21.00 1.13 2.94
C ILE A 146 20.77 1.88 4.25
N ASP A 147 21.76 1.88 5.14
CA ASP A 147 21.69 2.61 6.41
C ASP A 147 21.44 4.11 6.18
N THR A 148 22.18 4.70 5.22
CA THR A 148 21.99 6.10 4.84
C THR A 148 20.59 6.36 4.32
N PHE A 149 20.07 5.51 3.42
CA PHE A 149 18.73 5.62 2.87
C PHE A 149 17.66 5.55 3.97
N LEU A 150 17.73 4.56 4.85
CA LEU A 150 16.78 4.39 5.96
C LEU A 150 16.79 5.59 6.92
N ASN A 151 17.96 6.14 7.21
CA ASN A 151 18.10 7.33 8.06
C ASN A 151 17.47 8.60 7.44
N VAL A 152 17.53 8.78 6.10
CA VAL A 152 16.97 9.97 5.46
C VAL A 152 15.49 9.82 5.10
N SER A 153 15.01 8.60 4.89
CA SER A 153 13.62 8.33 4.52
C SER A 153 12.66 8.34 5.69
N GLY A 154 13.12 7.92 6.89
CA GLY A 154 12.24 7.70 8.05
C GLY A 154 11.25 6.54 7.85
N TYR A 155 11.55 5.62 6.93
CA TYR A 155 10.61 4.53 6.57
C TYR A 155 10.39 3.55 7.72
N ILE A 156 11.39 3.32 8.57
CA ILE A 156 11.24 2.41 9.72
C ILE A 156 10.16 2.96 10.66
N GLU A 157 10.33 4.18 11.14
CA GLU A 157 9.40 4.81 12.09
C GLU A 157 7.98 4.90 11.52
N GLN A 158 7.86 5.23 10.25
CA GLN A 158 6.57 5.32 9.57
C GLN A 158 5.90 3.94 9.45
N SER A 159 6.63 2.91 9.05
CA SER A 159 6.10 1.55 8.90
C SER A 159 5.73 0.94 10.25
N VAL A 160 6.50 1.19 11.29
CA VAL A 160 6.16 0.78 12.68
C VAL A 160 4.87 1.46 13.13
N ALA A 161 4.73 2.77 12.90
CA ALA A 161 3.52 3.50 13.24
C ALA A 161 2.28 2.98 12.50
N PHE A 162 2.42 2.63 11.21
CA PHE A 162 1.35 1.99 10.44
C PHE A 162 0.99 0.62 11.00
N ALA A 163 1.98 -0.25 11.22
CA ALA A 163 1.74 -1.59 11.73
C ALA A 163 1.02 -1.58 13.10
N LEU A 164 1.43 -0.69 14.01
CA LEU A 164 0.76 -0.50 15.29
C LEU A 164 -0.67 0.03 15.13
N THR A 165 -0.88 0.98 14.22
CA THR A 165 -2.20 1.55 13.94
C THR A 165 -3.14 0.50 13.35
N ASP A 166 -2.66 -0.30 12.41
CA ASP A 166 -3.44 -1.37 11.77
C ASP A 166 -3.80 -2.46 12.75
N GLN A 167 -2.85 -2.88 13.59
CA GLN A 167 -3.10 -3.85 14.65
C GLN A 167 -4.10 -3.32 15.69
N TYR A 168 -3.99 -2.04 16.06
CA TYR A 168 -4.93 -1.41 16.96
C TYR A 168 -6.34 -1.39 16.35
N ASN A 169 -6.49 -0.97 15.09
CA ASN A 169 -7.78 -0.90 14.42
C ASN A 169 -8.42 -2.29 14.26
N PHE A 170 -7.66 -3.30 13.86
CA PHE A 170 -8.14 -4.68 13.80
C PHE A 170 -8.62 -5.17 15.19
N SER A 171 -7.81 -4.98 16.22
CA SER A 171 -8.13 -5.38 17.59
C SER A 171 -9.32 -4.61 18.16
N ARG A 172 -9.48 -3.33 17.81
CA ARG A 172 -10.65 -2.52 18.13
C ARG A 172 -11.91 -3.07 17.45
N GLY A 173 -11.80 -3.52 16.20
CA GLY A 173 -12.89 -4.24 15.52
C GLY A 173 -13.31 -5.51 16.28
N LEU A 174 -12.36 -6.31 16.78
CA LEU A 174 -12.64 -7.47 17.62
C LEU A 174 -13.29 -7.12 18.97
N LEU A 175 -12.85 -6.02 19.58
CA LEU A 175 -13.42 -5.51 20.84
C LEU A 175 -14.88 -5.08 20.64
N ASP A 176 -15.14 -4.24 19.64
CA ASP A 176 -16.49 -3.76 19.31
C ASP A 176 -17.41 -4.90 18.82
N GLY A 177 -16.83 -5.94 18.19
CA GLY A 177 -17.50 -7.18 17.80
C GLY A 177 -17.78 -8.13 18.96
N GLY A 178 -17.24 -7.89 20.17
CA GLY A 178 -17.55 -8.61 21.40
C GLY A 178 -16.69 -9.87 21.67
N VAL A 179 -15.66 -10.14 20.90
CA VAL A 179 -14.70 -11.22 21.13
C VAL A 179 -13.77 -10.87 22.29
N ILE A 180 -13.21 -9.67 22.28
CA ILE A 180 -12.38 -9.16 23.37
C ILE A 180 -13.31 -8.61 24.46
N GLN A 181 -13.26 -9.16 25.66
CA GLN A 181 -14.14 -8.74 26.77
C GLN A 181 -13.33 -8.25 27.97
N GLY A 182 -13.89 -7.27 28.70
CA GLY A 182 -13.30 -6.75 29.93
C GLY A 182 -12.08 -5.86 29.74
N MET A 183 -11.80 -5.42 28.51
CA MET A 183 -10.72 -4.52 28.15
C MET A 183 -11.31 -3.17 27.71
N THR A 184 -10.66 -2.09 28.07
CA THR A 184 -10.99 -0.75 27.56
C THR A 184 -10.16 -0.43 26.31
N GLU A 185 -10.57 0.60 25.54
CA GLU A 185 -9.74 1.08 24.41
C GLU A 185 -8.32 1.49 24.86
N SER A 186 -8.18 2.03 26.07
CA SER A 186 -6.86 2.37 26.63
C SER A 186 -6.00 1.16 26.95
N ASP A 187 -6.62 0.07 27.46
CA ASP A 187 -5.91 -1.17 27.73
C ASP A 187 -5.48 -1.82 26.41
N LEU A 188 -6.35 -1.77 25.39
CA LEU A 188 -6.05 -2.25 24.06
C LEU A 188 -4.89 -1.49 23.42
N ALA A 189 -4.90 -0.16 23.49
CA ALA A 189 -3.81 0.67 22.98
C ALA A 189 -2.49 0.33 23.69
N ALA A 190 -2.50 0.17 25.02
CA ALA A 190 -1.30 -0.23 25.77
C ALA A 190 -0.77 -1.58 25.33
N MET A 191 -1.65 -2.58 25.15
CA MET A 191 -1.27 -3.92 24.70
C MET A 191 -0.63 -3.92 23.30
N VAL A 192 -1.16 -3.10 22.38
CA VAL A 192 -0.58 -2.96 21.04
C VAL A 192 0.77 -2.26 21.11
N TRP A 193 0.88 -1.18 21.91
CA TRP A 193 2.14 -0.44 22.07
C TRP A 193 3.25 -1.25 22.72
N ASP A 194 2.93 -2.20 23.59
CA ASP A 194 3.92 -3.11 24.19
C ASP A 194 4.64 -3.98 23.14
N GLN A 195 4.15 -4.04 21.89
CA GLN A 195 4.77 -4.76 20.78
C GLN A 195 5.71 -3.90 19.91
N GLU A 196 5.84 -2.60 20.21
CA GLU A 196 6.61 -1.65 19.38
C GLU A 196 8.05 -2.12 19.13
N GLU A 197 8.76 -2.61 20.14
CA GLU A 197 10.14 -3.09 19.99
C GLU A 197 10.23 -4.29 19.04
N PHE A 198 9.35 -5.26 19.20
CA PHE A 198 9.29 -6.44 18.32
C PHE A 198 8.96 -6.06 16.88
N ILE A 199 7.98 -5.16 16.67
CA ILE A 199 7.59 -4.68 15.34
C ILE A 199 8.73 -3.88 14.71
N THR A 200 9.45 -3.07 15.50
CA THR A 200 10.62 -2.31 15.04
C THR A 200 11.72 -3.23 14.53
N ASP A 201 12.07 -4.27 15.29
CA ASP A 201 13.10 -5.23 14.90
C ASP A 201 12.70 -5.97 13.60
N ALA A 202 11.48 -6.48 13.54
CA ALA A 202 10.96 -7.17 12.35
C ALA A 202 10.92 -6.24 11.13
N THR A 203 10.53 -4.98 11.30
CA THR A 203 10.51 -3.96 10.25
C THR A 203 11.91 -3.67 9.72
N ASN A 204 12.89 -3.54 10.61
CA ASN A 204 14.30 -3.36 10.24
C ASN A 204 14.83 -4.52 9.41
N GLU A 205 14.60 -5.77 9.85
CA GLU A 205 15.03 -6.96 9.11
C GLU A 205 14.36 -7.02 7.72
N TRP A 206 13.07 -6.72 7.66
CA TRP A 206 12.33 -6.70 6.41
C TRP A 206 12.91 -5.65 5.43
N PHE A 207 13.16 -4.42 5.91
CA PHE A 207 13.73 -3.37 5.06
C PHE A 207 15.16 -3.69 4.61
N GLN A 208 15.97 -4.37 5.41
CA GLN A 208 17.29 -4.82 4.98
C GLN A 208 17.18 -5.82 3.81
N GLY A 209 16.27 -6.78 3.88
CA GLY A 209 16.01 -7.72 2.78
C GLY A 209 15.45 -7.03 1.54
N TYR A 210 14.47 -6.16 1.70
CA TYR A 210 13.86 -5.39 0.64
C TYR A 210 14.86 -4.50 -0.10
N LEU A 211 15.59 -3.66 0.63
CA LEU A 211 16.56 -2.73 0.04
C LEU A 211 17.79 -3.45 -0.52
N TYR A 212 18.14 -4.62 0.02
CA TYR A 212 19.15 -5.47 -0.60
C TYR A 212 18.71 -5.86 -2.02
N LEU A 213 17.47 -6.29 -2.21
CA LEU A 213 16.93 -6.63 -3.53
C LEU A 213 16.82 -5.41 -4.47
N VAL A 214 16.37 -4.26 -3.96
CA VAL A 214 16.29 -3.01 -4.74
C VAL A 214 17.68 -2.61 -5.22
N PHE A 215 18.65 -2.54 -4.31
CA PHE A 215 20.00 -2.03 -4.58
C PHE A 215 20.86 -3.01 -5.37
N GLU A 216 20.54 -4.33 -5.35
CA GLU A 216 21.22 -5.32 -6.20
C GLU A 216 21.04 -5.03 -7.69
N ASN A 217 19.91 -4.41 -8.06
CA ASN A 217 19.53 -4.12 -9.44
C ASN A 217 19.82 -2.67 -9.87
N LEU A 218 20.35 -1.84 -8.99
CA LEU A 218 20.67 -0.44 -9.27
C LEU A 218 22.18 -0.21 -9.34
N SER A 219 22.60 0.74 -10.18
CA SER A 219 23.96 1.26 -10.17
C SER A 219 24.20 2.12 -8.92
N ASP A 220 25.47 2.30 -8.52
CA ASP A 220 25.81 3.19 -7.40
C ASP A 220 25.32 4.63 -7.64
N ASP A 221 25.41 5.13 -8.89
CA ASP A 221 24.91 6.46 -9.26
C ASP A 221 23.38 6.56 -9.08
N ALA A 222 22.63 5.50 -9.41
CA ALA A 222 21.18 5.45 -9.22
C ALA A 222 20.78 5.43 -7.73
N ILE A 223 21.53 4.70 -6.90
CA ILE A 223 21.33 4.66 -5.45
C ILE A 223 21.65 6.01 -4.81
N ASP A 224 22.75 6.65 -5.19
CA ASP A 224 23.13 7.97 -4.69
C ASP A 224 22.07 9.03 -5.08
N GLU A 225 21.50 8.93 -6.29
CA GLU A 225 20.41 9.80 -6.73
C GLU A 225 19.12 9.51 -5.94
N LEU A 226 18.75 8.25 -5.71
CA LEU A 226 17.61 7.86 -4.87
C LEU A 226 17.74 8.43 -3.45
N ILE A 227 18.90 8.28 -2.81
CA ILE A 227 19.19 8.82 -1.47
C ILE A 227 19.04 10.35 -1.49
N SER A 228 19.60 11.01 -2.51
CA SER A 228 19.55 12.47 -2.66
C SER A 228 18.12 12.97 -2.86
N PHE A 229 17.35 12.30 -3.73
CA PHE A 229 15.93 12.62 -3.96
C PHE A 229 15.12 12.44 -2.68
N THR A 230 15.24 11.30 -2.00
CA THR A 230 14.51 11.00 -0.76
C THR A 230 14.80 12.02 0.34
N ALA A 231 16.06 12.46 0.47
CA ALA A 231 16.47 13.49 1.42
C ALA A 231 16.02 14.91 1.03
N SER A 232 15.60 15.14 -0.21
CA SER A 232 15.16 16.45 -0.68
C SER A 232 13.79 16.86 -0.11
N GLU A 233 13.42 18.14 -0.22
CA GLU A 233 12.08 18.61 0.11
C GLU A 233 11.02 17.95 -0.79
N GLN A 234 11.34 17.80 -2.06
CA GLN A 234 10.49 17.17 -3.06
C GLN A 234 10.22 15.69 -2.71
N GLY A 235 11.25 14.91 -2.39
CA GLY A 235 11.10 13.50 -2.00
C GLY A 235 10.28 13.34 -0.73
N ARG A 236 10.53 14.17 0.30
CA ARG A 236 9.73 14.15 1.54
C ARG A 236 8.27 14.52 1.30
N THR A 237 7.99 15.50 0.44
CA THR A 237 6.63 15.88 0.08
C THR A 237 5.92 14.73 -0.61
N LEU A 238 6.56 14.07 -1.59
CA LEU A 238 5.98 12.90 -2.27
C LEU A 238 5.68 11.77 -1.28
N ASN A 239 6.63 11.45 -0.38
CA ASN A 239 6.40 10.44 0.63
C ASN A 239 5.17 10.76 1.51
N GLN A 240 5.02 12.02 1.95
CA GLN A 240 3.85 12.44 2.72
C GLN A 240 2.54 12.30 1.93
N ILE A 241 2.54 12.60 0.64
CA ILE A 241 1.38 12.44 -0.24
C ILE A 241 0.99 10.95 -0.34
N LEU A 242 1.97 10.06 -0.58
CA LEU A 242 1.73 8.62 -0.65
C LEU A 242 1.22 8.04 0.67
N LEU A 243 1.77 8.47 1.80
CA LEU A 243 1.32 8.06 3.12
C LEU A 243 -0.12 8.53 3.41
N ALA A 244 -0.45 9.78 3.07
CA ALA A 244 -1.79 10.31 3.25
C ALA A 244 -2.82 9.55 2.39
N ALA A 245 -2.44 9.12 1.18
CA ALA A 245 -3.32 8.35 0.30
C ALA A 245 -3.68 6.96 0.86
N GLN A 246 -2.84 6.39 1.71
CA GLN A 246 -3.01 5.03 2.26
C GLN A 246 -3.66 5.00 3.64
N GLY A 247 -3.27 5.93 4.54
CA GLY A 247 -3.45 5.79 5.98
C GLY A 247 -4.89 5.57 6.45
N ASP A 248 -5.81 6.45 6.09
CA ASP A 248 -7.20 6.38 6.56
C ASP A 248 -7.95 5.16 5.98
N LEU A 249 -7.63 4.79 4.75
CA LEU A 249 -8.28 3.67 4.05
C LEU A 249 -7.95 2.34 4.72
N PHE A 250 -6.66 2.05 4.94
CA PHE A 250 -6.26 0.78 5.56
C PHE A 250 -6.65 0.70 7.04
N SER A 251 -6.65 1.81 7.76
CA SER A 251 -7.19 1.89 9.12
C SER A 251 -8.67 1.47 9.18
N MET A 252 -9.47 1.93 8.22
CA MET A 252 -10.88 1.56 8.12
C MET A 252 -11.06 0.09 7.73
N ILE A 253 -10.30 -0.39 6.74
CA ILE A 253 -10.34 -1.79 6.29
C ILE A 253 -10.00 -2.73 7.45
N ASN A 254 -8.91 -2.47 8.18
CA ASN A 254 -8.49 -3.29 9.31
C ASN A 254 -9.53 -3.31 10.44
N TYR A 255 -10.16 -2.17 10.74
CA TYR A 255 -11.24 -2.12 11.71
C TYR A 255 -12.45 -2.97 11.29
N GLU A 256 -12.91 -2.83 10.05
CA GLU A 256 -14.03 -3.61 9.55
C GLU A 256 -13.69 -5.11 9.45
N LEU A 257 -12.46 -5.45 9.05
CA LEU A 257 -11.98 -6.82 9.04
C LEU A 257 -12.04 -7.45 10.45
N GLY A 258 -11.59 -6.74 11.47
CA GLY A 258 -11.70 -7.18 12.87
C GLY A 258 -13.15 -7.34 13.33
N ARG A 259 -14.04 -6.42 12.93
CA ARG A 259 -15.48 -6.51 13.24
C ARG A 259 -16.18 -7.69 12.58
N GLU A 260 -15.84 -7.97 11.32
CA GLU A 260 -16.39 -9.14 10.61
C GLU A 260 -15.80 -10.42 11.17
N ALA A 261 -14.49 -10.48 11.45
CA ALA A 261 -13.84 -11.64 12.08
C ALA A 261 -14.51 -12.01 13.43
N ALA A 262 -14.83 -11.01 14.25
CA ALA A 262 -15.50 -11.24 15.52
C ALA A 262 -16.84 -12.00 15.37
N LYS A 263 -17.62 -11.69 14.33
CA LYS A 263 -18.91 -12.36 14.07
C LYS A 263 -18.71 -13.86 13.80
N PHE A 264 -17.70 -14.20 12.99
CA PHE A 264 -17.40 -15.59 12.65
C PHE A 264 -16.78 -16.36 13.82
N MET A 265 -15.93 -15.73 14.64
CA MET A 265 -15.38 -16.31 15.85
C MET A 265 -16.49 -16.71 16.84
N ILE A 266 -17.43 -15.78 17.14
CA ILE A 266 -18.54 -16.04 18.05
C ILE A 266 -19.45 -17.17 17.52
N GLN A 267 -19.68 -17.24 16.21
CA GLN A 267 -20.50 -18.30 15.61
C GLN A 267 -19.79 -19.66 15.63
N THR A 268 -18.47 -19.68 15.63
CA THR A 268 -17.68 -20.92 15.72
C THR A 268 -17.73 -21.52 17.12
N ASP A 269 -17.83 -20.68 18.16
CA ASP A 269 -17.87 -21.09 19.57
C ASP A 269 -19.27 -21.58 20.04
N LEU A 270 -20.32 -21.40 19.23
CA LEU A 270 -21.70 -21.85 19.50
C LEU A 270 -21.99 -23.23 18.93
#